data_af35ab289e7d986a2fafeab2253598bc
#
_entry.id   af35ab289e7d986a2fafeab2253598bc
#
_cell.length_a   1.000
_cell.length_b   1.000
_cell.length_c   1.000
_cell.angle_alpha   90.00
_cell.angle_beta   90.00
_cell.angle_gamma   90.00
#
_symmetry.space_group_name_H-M   'P 1'
#
loop_
_entity.id
_entity.type
_entity.pdbx_description
1 polymer ?
#
loop_
_entity_poly.entity_id
_entity_poly.type
_entity_poly.pdbx_seq_one_letter_code
_entity_poly.pdbx_strand_id
1 'polypeptide(L)'
;VIEGERCDRDSDGTIVCVYAKCITLVPGADPEDGVKPKGVIHWVSAEHSVPATIRQYDRLFSVADPARADDMMSALNPDSLVVSDDAMIEPALRDVAPEQVFQFEREGYFVADRYDHSAAHPVFNMTIGLRDSWSGRNG
;
A
#
# COMPACT_ATOMS: atom_id res chain seq x y z
N VAL A 1 6.20 14.26 -14.19
CA VAL A 1 5.58 13.33 -15.13
C VAL A 1 6.63 12.39 -15.70
N ILE A 2 6.28 11.12 -15.86
CA ILE A 2 7.14 10.12 -16.51
C ILE A 2 6.43 9.54 -17.73
N GLU A 3 7.21 9.14 -18.72
CA GLU A 3 6.78 8.47 -19.94
C GLU A 3 7.45 7.10 -20.02
N GLY A 4 6.66 6.02 -20.20
CA GLY A 4 7.20 4.68 -20.40
C GLY A 4 7.79 4.53 -21.78
N GLU A 5 9.06 4.08 -21.88
CA GLU A 5 9.76 3.90 -23.16
C GLU A 5 9.72 2.44 -23.62
N ARG A 6 10.01 1.52 -22.73
CA ARG A 6 10.02 0.06 -23.02
C ARG A 6 9.86 -0.76 -21.74
N CYS A 7 9.59 -2.05 -21.90
CA CYS A 7 9.60 -3.00 -20.79
C CYS A 7 10.33 -4.28 -21.17
N ASP A 8 10.94 -4.90 -20.17
CA ASP A 8 11.49 -6.25 -20.27
C ASP A 8 10.45 -7.25 -19.71
N ARG A 9 10.40 -8.43 -20.32
CA ARG A 9 9.51 -9.51 -19.90
C ARG A 9 10.31 -10.79 -19.66
N ASP A 10 9.82 -11.61 -18.73
CA ASP A 10 10.35 -12.95 -18.54
C ASP A 10 9.82 -13.94 -19.59
N SER A 11 10.19 -15.22 -19.44
CA SER A 11 9.79 -16.32 -20.34
C SER A 11 8.26 -16.50 -20.43
N ASP A 12 7.53 -16.12 -19.39
CA ASP A 12 6.08 -16.29 -19.28
C ASP A 12 5.31 -15.05 -19.76
N GLY A 13 6.05 -14.02 -20.20
CA GLY A 13 5.50 -12.77 -20.70
C GLY A 13 5.18 -11.74 -19.61
N THR A 14 5.49 -12.03 -18.33
CA THR A 14 5.30 -11.12 -17.22
C THR A 14 6.29 -9.96 -17.28
N ILE A 15 5.83 -8.73 -17.07
CA ILE A 15 6.71 -7.56 -17.08
C ILE A 15 7.57 -7.59 -15.81
N VAL A 16 8.88 -7.63 -15.99
CA VAL A 16 9.87 -7.64 -14.89
C VAL A 16 10.57 -6.29 -14.70
N CYS A 17 10.60 -5.45 -15.74
CA CYS A 17 11.18 -4.14 -15.68
C CYS A 17 10.48 -3.18 -16.65
N VAL A 18 10.25 -1.96 -16.22
CA VAL A 18 9.76 -0.87 -17.08
C VAL A 18 10.81 0.25 -17.08
N TYR A 19 11.20 0.67 -18.27
CA TYR A 19 12.09 1.81 -18.48
C TYR A 19 11.24 3.04 -18.77
N ALA A 20 11.50 4.10 -18.04
CA ALA A 20 10.74 5.33 -18.16
C ALA A 20 11.67 6.55 -18.18
N LYS A 21 11.26 7.58 -18.91
CA LYS A 21 11.91 8.88 -18.96
C LYS A 21 11.15 9.88 -18.10
N CYS A 22 11.87 10.67 -17.32
CA CYS A 22 11.31 11.80 -16.61
C CYS A 22 11.10 12.97 -17.58
N ILE A 23 9.86 13.41 -17.73
CA ILE A 23 9.47 14.52 -18.62
C ILE A 23 9.49 15.83 -17.86
N THR A 24 9.05 15.84 -16.58
CA THR A 24 9.07 17.04 -15.75
C THR A 24 9.93 16.79 -14.51
N LEU A 25 10.84 17.72 -14.23
CA LEU A 25 11.73 17.65 -13.06
C LEU A 25 11.13 18.36 -11.84
N VAL A 26 10.08 19.16 -12.04
CA VAL A 26 9.41 19.89 -10.96
C VAL A 26 8.16 19.14 -10.57
N PRO A 27 8.00 18.76 -9.28
CA PRO A 27 6.77 18.13 -8.80
C PRO A 27 5.54 19.01 -9.08
N GLY A 28 4.50 18.38 -9.65
CA GLY A 28 3.26 19.07 -9.97
C GLY A 28 3.27 19.94 -11.25
N ALA A 29 4.40 20.03 -11.95
CA ALA A 29 4.45 20.72 -13.23
C ALA A 29 3.79 19.89 -14.34
N ASP A 30 3.07 20.57 -15.22
CA ASP A 30 2.57 19.97 -16.46
C ASP A 30 3.70 19.85 -17.49
N PRO A 31 3.67 18.83 -18.37
CA PRO A 31 4.59 18.73 -19.51
C PRO A 31 4.46 19.93 -20.45
N GLU A 32 5.61 20.42 -20.97
CA GLU A 32 5.64 21.57 -21.87
C GLU A 32 4.93 21.31 -23.20
N ASP A 33 4.85 20.05 -23.64
CA ASP A 33 4.14 19.63 -24.85
C ASP A 33 2.61 19.54 -24.69
N GLY A 34 2.09 19.83 -23.50
CA GLY A 34 0.66 19.80 -23.18
C GLY A 34 0.06 18.40 -23.06
N VAL A 35 0.86 17.34 -23.10
CA VAL A 35 0.40 15.96 -22.89
C VAL A 35 -0.05 15.78 -21.45
N LYS A 36 -1.28 15.33 -21.25
CA LYS A 36 -1.82 15.05 -19.92
C LYS A 36 -1.51 13.61 -19.50
N PRO A 37 -1.01 13.38 -18.28
CA PRO A 37 -0.82 12.04 -17.75
C PRO A 37 -2.14 11.26 -17.76
N LYS A 38 -2.09 9.98 -18.17
CA LYS A 38 -3.28 9.10 -18.20
C LYS A 38 -3.62 8.49 -16.85
N GLY A 39 -2.73 8.60 -15.89
CA GLY A 39 -2.88 8.07 -14.55
C GLY A 39 -1.83 8.61 -13.61
N VAL A 40 -1.94 8.19 -12.36
CA VAL A 40 -0.97 8.54 -11.33
C VAL A 40 -0.50 7.24 -10.69
N ILE A 41 0.81 7.10 -10.53
CA ILE A 41 1.45 5.98 -9.85
C ILE A 41 2.07 6.44 -8.56
N HIS A 42 2.19 5.52 -7.61
CA HIS A 42 2.91 5.69 -6.37
C HIS A 42 4.19 4.87 -6.44
N TRP A 43 5.31 5.41 -5.99
CA TRP A 43 6.61 4.76 -6.03
C TRP A 43 7.53 5.28 -4.94
N VAL A 44 8.53 4.50 -4.59
CA VAL A 44 9.65 4.90 -3.74
C VAL A 44 10.97 4.62 -4.47
N SER A 45 12.04 5.29 -4.09
CA SER A 45 13.37 5.04 -4.65
C SER A 45 13.87 3.66 -4.21
N ALA A 46 14.22 2.79 -5.14
CA ALA A 46 14.78 1.48 -4.81
C ALA A 46 16.12 1.58 -4.05
N GLU A 47 16.91 2.62 -4.31
CA GLU A 47 18.20 2.84 -3.66
C GLU A 47 18.06 3.35 -2.22
N HIS A 48 17.04 4.17 -1.97
CA HIS A 48 16.90 4.89 -0.70
C HIS A 48 15.77 4.38 0.19
N SER A 49 14.85 3.57 -0.37
CA SER A 49 13.74 3.04 0.39
C SER A 49 14.18 2.08 1.50
N VAL A 50 13.31 1.92 2.48
CA VAL A 50 13.53 1.11 3.66
C VAL A 50 12.53 -0.03 3.68
N PRO A 51 12.94 -1.29 3.90
CA PRO A 51 12.02 -2.40 4.09
C PRO A 51 11.13 -2.16 5.33
N ALA A 52 9.86 -2.53 5.22
CA ALA A 52 8.91 -2.41 6.31
C ALA A 52 7.87 -3.52 6.26
N THR A 53 7.28 -3.82 7.40
CA THR A 53 6.10 -4.67 7.51
C THR A 53 4.85 -3.80 7.56
N ILE A 54 3.89 -4.09 6.68
CA ILE A 54 2.58 -3.45 6.63
C ILE A 54 1.52 -4.45 7.04
N ARG A 55 0.66 -4.06 8.00
CA ARG A 55 -0.46 -4.85 8.46
C ARG A 55 -1.77 -4.17 8.07
N GLN A 56 -2.57 -4.87 7.29
CA GLN A 56 -3.89 -4.43 6.87
C GLN A 56 -4.94 -5.28 7.55
N TYR A 57 -5.89 -4.63 8.22
CA TYR A 57 -6.95 -5.30 8.97
C TYR A 57 -8.28 -5.16 8.23
N ASP A 58 -9.06 -6.22 8.22
CA ASP A 58 -10.45 -6.24 7.78
C ASP A 58 -11.32 -6.85 8.90
N ARG A 59 -12.59 -7.02 8.63
CA ARG A 59 -13.54 -7.61 9.59
C ARG A 59 -13.09 -8.99 10.01
N LEU A 60 -13.18 -9.26 11.31
CA LEU A 60 -12.80 -10.56 11.87
C LEU A 60 -13.72 -11.69 11.35
N PHE A 61 -14.98 -11.38 11.06
CA PHE A 61 -15.95 -12.35 10.58
C PHE A 61 -16.46 -12.00 9.18
N SER A 62 -16.68 -13.02 8.36
CA SER A 62 -17.25 -12.92 7.02
C SER A 62 -18.77 -12.71 7.02
N VAL A 63 -19.44 -12.92 8.16
CA VAL A 63 -20.88 -12.79 8.35
C VAL A 63 -21.23 -11.64 9.32
N ALA A 64 -22.41 -11.08 9.16
CA ALA A 64 -22.86 -9.94 9.98
C ALA A 64 -23.18 -10.32 11.43
N ASP A 65 -23.64 -11.54 11.67
CA ASP A 65 -24.00 -12.05 13.00
C ASP A 65 -23.33 -13.43 13.23
N PRO A 66 -22.07 -13.44 13.66
CA PRO A 66 -21.34 -14.69 13.88
C PRO A 66 -21.90 -15.53 15.03
N ALA A 67 -22.66 -14.93 15.94
CA ALA A 67 -23.30 -15.66 17.04
C ALA A 67 -24.44 -16.60 16.58
N ARG A 68 -24.95 -16.37 15.35
CA ARG A 68 -25.95 -17.20 14.70
C ARG A 68 -25.39 -18.21 13.71
N ALA A 69 -24.09 -18.24 13.53
CA ALA A 69 -23.46 -19.25 12.70
C ALA A 69 -23.48 -20.61 13.42
N ASP A 70 -23.66 -21.69 12.68
CA ASP A 70 -23.61 -23.06 13.22
C ASP A 70 -22.26 -23.37 13.88
N ASP A 71 -21.19 -22.79 13.33
CA ASP A 71 -19.85 -22.80 13.88
C ASP A 71 -19.22 -21.41 13.73
N MET A 72 -18.91 -20.77 14.85
CA MET A 72 -18.29 -19.45 14.88
C MET A 72 -16.90 -19.46 14.21
N MET A 73 -16.14 -20.55 14.32
CA MET A 73 -14.81 -20.64 13.74
C MET A 73 -14.87 -20.69 12.21
N SER A 74 -15.90 -21.30 11.64
CA SER A 74 -16.11 -21.31 10.18
C SER A 74 -16.52 -19.95 9.62
N ALA A 75 -17.00 -19.04 10.48
CA ALA A 75 -17.37 -17.68 10.11
C ALA A 75 -16.19 -16.68 10.17
N LEU A 76 -15.01 -17.12 10.60
CA LEU A 76 -13.82 -16.25 10.58
C LEU A 76 -13.47 -15.86 9.16
N ASN A 77 -13.10 -14.59 9.00
CA ASN A 77 -12.56 -14.09 7.75
C ASN A 77 -11.07 -14.43 7.68
N PRO A 78 -10.63 -15.30 6.75
CA PRO A 78 -9.22 -15.66 6.62
C PRO A 78 -8.34 -14.46 6.26
N ASP A 79 -8.91 -13.43 5.62
CA ASP A 79 -8.22 -12.21 5.21
C ASP A 79 -8.42 -11.07 6.24
N SER A 80 -8.83 -11.39 7.48
CA SER A 80 -9.02 -10.38 8.53
C SER A 80 -7.73 -9.65 8.91
N LEU A 81 -6.57 -10.26 8.64
CA LEU A 81 -5.25 -9.66 8.75
C LEU A 81 -4.41 -10.10 7.55
N VAL A 82 -3.99 -9.12 6.74
CA VAL A 82 -3.01 -9.33 5.67
C VAL A 82 -1.70 -8.65 6.09
N VAL A 83 -0.61 -9.41 6.05
CA VAL A 83 0.73 -8.92 6.38
C VAL A 83 1.59 -8.92 5.12
N SER A 84 2.19 -7.78 4.80
CA SER A 84 3.16 -7.61 3.72
C SER A 84 4.52 -7.28 4.35
N ASP A 85 5.45 -8.24 4.32
CA ASP A 85 6.79 -8.09 4.90
C ASP A 85 7.83 -7.56 3.89
N ASP A 86 7.42 -7.40 2.64
CA ASP A 86 8.24 -6.92 1.52
C ASP A 86 7.90 -5.49 1.08
N ALA A 87 7.14 -4.77 1.89
CA ALA A 87 6.81 -3.38 1.61
C ALA A 87 8.05 -2.49 1.69
N MET A 88 8.08 -1.47 0.84
CA MET A 88 9.15 -0.47 0.81
C MET A 88 8.58 0.91 1.13
N ILE A 89 9.17 1.60 2.10
CA ILE A 89 8.74 2.92 2.56
C ILE A 89 9.81 3.98 2.32
N GLU A 90 9.40 5.25 2.38
CA GLU A 90 10.34 6.38 2.32
C GLU A 90 11.29 6.39 3.53
N PRO A 91 12.57 6.81 3.34
CA PRO A 91 13.56 6.82 4.43
C PRO A 91 13.14 7.65 5.63
N ALA A 92 12.34 8.70 5.42
CA ALA A 92 11.85 9.58 6.48
C ALA A 92 10.97 8.85 7.52
N LEU A 93 10.44 7.69 7.17
CA LEU A 93 9.58 6.88 8.05
C LEU A 93 10.36 5.87 8.91
N ARG A 94 11.69 5.75 8.74
CA ARG A 94 12.51 4.80 9.48
C ARG A 94 12.52 5.04 10.98
N ASP A 95 12.73 6.30 11.37
CA ASP A 95 13.02 6.69 12.74
C ASP A 95 11.83 7.40 13.42
N VAL A 96 10.61 7.16 12.91
CA VAL A 96 9.41 7.74 13.50
C VAL A 96 9.07 7.09 14.83
N ALA A 97 8.40 7.83 15.71
CA ALA A 97 8.00 7.31 17.01
C ALA A 97 6.85 6.29 16.85
N PRO A 98 6.79 5.24 17.70
CA PRO A 98 5.60 4.41 17.82
C PRO A 98 4.33 5.27 18.04
N GLU A 99 3.20 4.81 17.53
CA GLU A 99 1.89 5.48 17.59
C GLU A 99 1.78 6.77 16.76
N GLN A 100 2.83 7.15 16.03
CA GLN A 100 2.74 8.26 15.09
C GLN A 100 1.93 7.87 13.86
N VAL A 101 1.01 8.74 13.44
CA VAL A 101 0.05 8.50 12.35
C VAL A 101 0.52 9.19 11.07
N PHE A 102 0.35 8.49 9.95
CA PHE A 102 0.70 8.95 8.60
C PHE A 102 -0.42 8.66 7.62
N GLN A 103 -0.53 9.48 6.60
CA GLN A 103 -1.25 9.13 5.39
C GLN A 103 -0.25 8.60 4.36
N PHE A 104 -0.38 7.34 3.99
CA PHE A 104 0.33 6.80 2.83
C PHE A 104 -0.47 7.16 1.59
N GLU A 105 0.13 7.96 0.73
CA GLU A 105 -0.56 8.53 -0.42
C GLU A 105 -1.19 7.42 -1.26
N ARG A 106 -2.48 7.52 -1.55
CA ARG A 106 -3.32 6.59 -2.32
C ARG A 106 -3.61 5.24 -1.66
N GLU A 107 -3.01 4.94 -0.52
CA GLU A 107 -3.18 3.68 0.19
C GLU A 107 -4.16 3.81 1.36
N GLY A 108 -3.90 4.74 2.29
CA GLY A 108 -4.71 4.90 3.49
C GLY A 108 -4.00 5.65 4.60
N TYR A 109 -4.57 5.56 5.78
CA TYR A 109 -3.97 6.07 7.01
C TYR A 109 -3.37 4.92 7.78
N PHE A 110 -2.15 5.13 8.27
CA PHE A 110 -1.36 4.13 8.96
C PHE A 110 -0.80 4.71 10.26
N VAL A 111 -0.56 3.83 11.22
CA VAL A 111 0.07 4.17 12.49
C VAL A 111 1.30 3.29 12.68
N ALA A 112 2.41 3.87 13.12
CA ALA A 112 3.58 3.09 13.54
C ALA A 112 3.19 2.21 14.73
N ASP A 113 3.48 0.90 14.64
CA ASP A 113 3.05 -0.05 15.67
C ASP A 113 3.64 0.31 17.04
N ARG A 114 2.83 0.17 18.08
CA ARG A 114 3.22 0.55 19.45
C ARG A 114 4.38 -0.28 19.99
N TYR A 115 4.43 -1.56 19.66
CA TYR A 115 5.32 -2.54 20.28
C TYR A 115 6.37 -3.09 19.33
N ASP A 116 5.99 -3.30 18.07
CA ASP A 116 6.83 -3.99 17.09
C ASP A 116 7.63 -3.01 16.22
N HIS A 117 7.23 -1.73 16.16
CA HIS A 117 7.94 -0.74 15.35
C HIS A 117 9.28 -0.34 15.97
N SER A 118 10.30 -0.32 15.14
CA SER A 118 11.64 0.20 15.48
C SER A 118 12.35 0.71 14.23
N ALA A 119 13.42 1.49 14.39
CA ALA A 119 14.26 1.95 13.28
C ALA A 119 14.90 0.81 12.47
N ALA A 120 15.17 -0.33 13.13
CA ALA A 120 15.71 -1.53 12.49
C ALA A 120 14.62 -2.37 11.80
N HIS A 121 13.38 -2.27 12.23
CA HIS A 121 12.24 -3.01 11.72
C HIS A 121 10.99 -2.14 11.77
N PRO A 122 10.78 -1.27 10.77
CA PRO A 122 9.58 -0.44 10.69
C PRO A 122 8.33 -1.29 10.48
N VAL A 123 7.31 -1.11 11.34
CA VAL A 123 6.02 -1.79 11.27
C VAL A 123 4.90 -0.76 11.31
N PHE A 124 3.98 -0.84 10.35
CA PHE A 124 2.85 0.06 10.25
C PHE A 124 1.54 -0.71 10.15
N ASN A 125 0.56 -0.28 10.92
CA ASN A 125 -0.79 -0.81 10.93
C ASN A 125 -1.72 0.14 10.17
N MET A 126 -2.46 -0.38 9.20
CA MET A 126 -3.51 0.38 8.53
C MET A 126 -4.67 0.64 9.49
N THR A 127 -5.05 1.90 9.63
CA THR A 127 -6.19 2.30 10.47
C THR A 127 -7.47 2.46 9.66
N ILE A 128 -7.37 3.05 8.47
CA ILE A 128 -8.49 3.24 7.55
C ILE A 128 -7.99 3.34 6.10
N GLY A 129 -8.68 2.69 5.18
CA GLY A 129 -8.47 2.85 3.74
C GLY A 129 -9.06 4.14 3.21
N LEU A 130 -8.60 4.59 2.03
CA LEU A 130 -9.15 5.78 1.35
C LEU A 130 -10.50 5.52 0.66
N ARG A 131 -10.90 4.27 0.52
CA ARG A 131 -12.20 3.88 -0.04
C ARG A 131 -12.98 3.11 1.01
N ASP A 132 -14.26 3.45 1.13
CA ASP A 132 -15.16 2.68 1.97
C ASP A 132 -15.36 1.27 1.36
N SER A 133 -14.89 0.25 2.06
CA SER A 133 -15.09 -1.14 1.67
C SER A 133 -16.51 -1.65 1.93
N TRP A 134 -17.38 -0.79 2.52
CA TRP A 134 -18.75 -1.11 2.88
C TRP A 134 -19.73 -1.08 1.70
N SER A 135 -19.37 -0.42 0.61
CA SER A 135 -20.27 -0.29 -0.56
C SER A 135 -20.16 -1.48 -1.49
N GLY A 136 -20.85 -2.59 -1.22
CA GLY A 136 -21.02 -3.51 -2.32
C GLY A 136 -21.24 -5.00 -2.06
N ARG A 137 -21.60 -5.42 -0.86
CA ARG A 137 -22.08 -6.80 -0.64
C ARG A 137 -23.41 -6.80 0.09
N ASN A 138 -24.40 -6.20 -0.56
CA ASN A 138 -25.81 -6.53 -0.35
C ASN A 138 -26.17 -7.52 -1.46
N GLY A 139 -26.22 -8.78 -1.15
CA GLY A 139 -26.71 -9.87 -1.95
C GLY A 139 -27.16 -10.96 -1.03
#